data_3c813f382ff0c4f1ebd79bd29de9b5b8
#
_entry.id   3c813f382ff0c4f1ebd79bd29de9b5b8
#
_cell.length_a   1.000
_cell.length_b   1.000
_cell.length_c   1.000
_cell.angle_alpha   90.00
_cell.angle_beta   90.00
_cell.angle_gamma   90.00
#
_symmetry.space_group_name_H-M   'P 1'
#
loop_
_entity.id
_entity.type
_entity.pdbx_description
1 polymer ?
#
loop_
_entity_poly.entity_id
_entity_poly.type
_entity_poly.pdbx_seq_one_letter_code
_entity_poly.pdbx_strand_id
1 'polypeptide(L)' 'MIRKFISQVDGAEFQYRFNGINLELKADGCDWSDFIPEDKRAYSEPEYKELMTLLKVVRNEPRFWYQL' A
#
# COMPACT_ATOMS: atom_id res chain seq x y z
N MET A 1 8.44 1.02 -9.08
CA MET A 1 7.40 1.87 -9.71
C MET A 1 6.46 2.41 -8.65
N ILE A 2 6.15 3.69 -8.73
CA ILE A 2 5.26 4.36 -7.77
C ILE A 2 3.93 4.64 -8.45
N ARG A 3 2.82 4.30 -7.80
CA ARG A 3 1.48 4.55 -8.32
C ARG A 3 0.62 5.26 -7.28
N LYS A 4 -0.46 5.87 -7.76
CA LYS A 4 -1.45 6.52 -6.91
C LYS A 4 -2.65 5.61 -6.73
N PHE A 5 -3.28 5.73 -5.57
CA PHE A 5 -4.46 4.97 -5.22
C PHE A 5 -5.43 5.87 -4.45
N ILE A 6 -6.71 5.77 -4.78
CA ILE A 6 -7.76 6.48 -4.04
C ILE A 6 -8.56 5.45 -3.27
N SER A 7 -8.56 5.59 -1.94
CA SER A 7 -9.27 4.66 -1.07
C SER A 7 -10.77 4.72 -1.30
N GLN A 8 -11.40 3.55 -1.42
CA GLN A 8 -12.86 3.45 -1.51
C GLN A 8 -13.53 3.66 -0.15
N VAL A 9 -12.75 3.65 0.92
CA VAL A 9 -13.26 3.79 2.29
C VAL A 9 -13.56 5.24 2.63
N ASP A 10 -12.59 6.13 2.39
CA ASP A 10 -12.70 7.52 2.79
C ASP A 10 -12.34 8.52 1.69
N GLY A 11 -12.03 8.03 0.48
CA GLY A 11 -11.64 8.89 -0.63
C GLY A 11 -10.24 9.48 -0.51
N ALA A 12 -9.46 9.08 0.48
CA ALA A 12 -8.10 9.59 0.64
C ALA A 12 -7.21 9.09 -0.50
N GLU A 13 -6.35 9.98 -0.99
CA GLU A 13 -5.39 9.65 -2.03
C GLU A 13 -4.04 9.39 -1.41
N PHE A 14 -3.39 8.30 -1.84
CA PHE A 14 -2.04 8.00 -1.40
C PHE A 14 -1.25 7.35 -2.54
N GLN A 15 0.07 7.36 -2.37
CA GLN A 15 0.98 6.68 -3.29
C GLN A 15 1.38 5.34 -2.70
N TYR A 16 1.68 4.39 -3.56
CA TYR A 16 2.16 3.09 -3.11
C TYR A 16 3.27 2.57 -4.02
N ARG A 17 4.10 1.73 -3.45
CA ARG A 17 5.17 1.02 -4.15
C ARG A 17 5.49 -0.27 -3.39
N PHE A 18 6.16 -1.20 -4.05
CA PHE A 18 6.53 -2.48 -3.46
C PHE A 18 8.04 -2.69 -3.59
N ASN A 19 8.72 -2.97 -2.47
CA ASN A 19 10.16 -3.14 -2.45
C ASN A 19 10.63 -4.59 -2.60
N GLY A 20 9.72 -5.50 -2.96
CA GLY A 20 10.01 -6.93 -3.04
C GLY A 20 9.66 -7.69 -1.76
N ILE A 21 9.41 -6.98 -0.67
CA ILE A 21 9.08 -7.56 0.63
C ILE A 21 7.80 -6.93 1.16
N ASN A 22 7.78 -5.60 1.27
CA ASN A 22 6.67 -4.86 1.85
C ASN A 22 6.03 -3.91 0.86
N LEU A 23 4.72 -3.72 1.01
CA LEU A 23 3.99 -2.64 0.37
C LEU A 23 4.27 -1.37 1.17
N GLU A 24 4.74 -0.32 0.51
CA GLU A 24 4.99 0.97 1.13
C GLU A 24 3.94 1.97 0.68
N LEU A 25 3.49 2.79 1.61
CA LEU A 25 2.43 3.76 1.40
C LEU A 25 2.90 5.15 1.76
N LYS A 26 2.45 6.15 1.02
CA LYS A 26 2.74 7.54 1.31
C LYS A 26 1.49 8.38 1.13
N ALA A 27 1.00 8.97 2.21
CA ALA A 27 -0.06 9.96 2.17
C ALA A 27 0.53 11.33 1.82
N ASP A 28 -0.32 12.23 1.31
CA ASP A 28 0.12 13.58 0.95
C ASP A 28 0.69 14.29 2.18
N GLY A 29 1.90 14.84 2.03
CA GLY A 29 2.59 15.53 3.12
C GLY A 29 3.26 14.64 4.15
N CYS A 30 3.21 13.31 3.97
CA CYS A 30 3.80 12.34 4.89
C CYS A 30 4.95 11.59 4.23
N ASP A 31 5.79 10.97 5.05
CA ASP A 31 6.85 10.10 4.56
C ASP A 31 6.31 8.71 4.23
N TRP A 32 7.13 7.94 3.51
CA TRP A 32 6.81 6.54 3.22
C TRP A 32 6.76 5.73 4.50
N SER A 33 5.74 4.86 4.60
CA SER A 33 5.61 3.93 5.71
C SER A 33 5.22 2.56 5.17
N ASP A 34 5.66 1.50 5.88
CA ASP A 34 5.34 0.14 5.48
C ASP A 34 3.92 -0.24 5.90
N PHE A 35 3.23 -0.96 5.01
CA PHE A 35 2.02 -1.66 5.40
C PHE A 35 2.43 -2.95 6.10
N ILE A 36 2.02 -3.11 7.35
CA ILE A 36 2.35 -4.27 8.19
C ILE A 36 1.11 -5.13 8.35
N PRO A 37 0.96 -6.21 7.54
CA PRO A 37 -0.26 -7.05 7.60
C PRO A 37 -0.50 -7.70 8.95
N GLU A 38 0.53 -7.93 9.73
CA GLU A 38 0.43 -8.54 11.06
C GLU A 38 -0.19 -7.61 12.09
N ASP A 39 -0.14 -6.31 11.86
CA ASP A 39 -0.68 -5.30 12.76
C ASP A 39 -2.05 -4.81 12.28
N LYS A 40 -3.06 -5.67 12.41
CA LYS A 40 -4.42 -5.34 11.98
C LYS A 40 -5.01 -4.16 12.74
N ARG A 41 -4.51 -3.87 13.94
CA ARG A 41 -5.04 -2.80 14.79
C ARG A 41 -4.74 -1.41 14.24
N ALA A 42 -3.73 -1.29 13.41
CA ALA A 42 -3.35 -0.01 12.82
C ALA A 42 -4.33 0.44 11.72
N TYR A 43 -5.25 -0.42 11.29
CA TYR A 43 -6.13 -0.16 10.16
C TYR A 43 -7.57 -0.52 10.51
N SER A 44 -8.54 0.19 9.91
CA SER A 44 -9.92 -0.25 9.95
C SER A 44 -10.07 -1.53 9.12
N GLU A 45 -11.12 -2.32 9.38
CA GLU A 45 -11.33 -3.56 8.66
C GLU A 45 -11.44 -3.37 7.14
N PRO A 46 -12.27 -2.42 6.64
CA PRO A 46 -12.33 -2.20 5.19
C PRO A 46 -11.00 -1.73 4.60
N GLU A 47 -10.29 -0.86 5.31
CA GLU A 47 -8.97 -0.38 4.89
C GLU A 47 -7.97 -1.52 4.82
N TYR A 48 -7.94 -2.38 5.83
CA TYR A 48 -7.06 -3.54 5.85
C TYR A 48 -7.31 -4.47 4.67
N LYS A 49 -8.58 -4.77 4.36
CA LYS A 49 -8.94 -5.61 3.22
C LYS A 49 -8.48 -5.00 1.90
N GLU A 50 -8.65 -3.71 1.77
CA GLU A 50 -8.24 -2.97 0.57
C GLU A 50 -6.72 -3.04 0.38
N LEU A 51 -5.95 -2.83 1.44
CA LEU A 51 -4.50 -2.88 1.40
C LEU A 51 -3.99 -4.30 1.17
N MET A 52 -4.65 -5.31 1.73
CA MET A 52 -4.29 -6.70 1.47
C MET A 52 -4.51 -7.08 0.01
N THR A 53 -5.60 -6.61 -0.60
CA THR A 53 -5.85 -6.81 -2.02
C THR A 53 -4.76 -6.17 -2.87
N LEU A 54 -4.38 -4.94 -2.53
CA LEU A 54 -3.32 -4.22 -3.22
C LEU A 54 -1.97 -4.96 -3.09
N LEU A 55 -1.68 -5.48 -1.92
CA LEU A 55 -0.45 -6.25 -1.68
C LEU A 55 -0.39 -7.49 -2.58
N LYS A 56 -1.51 -8.20 -2.74
CA LYS A 56 -1.56 -9.36 -3.63
C LYS A 56 -1.30 -8.97 -5.09
N VAL A 57 -1.87 -7.85 -5.51
CA VAL A 57 -1.67 -7.35 -6.87
C VAL A 57 -0.19 -7.03 -7.12
N VAL A 58 0.44 -6.29 -6.24
CA VAL A 58 1.84 -5.87 -6.45
C VAL A 58 2.81 -7.04 -6.36
N ARG A 59 2.52 -8.04 -5.54
CA ARG A 59 3.36 -9.24 -5.45
C ARG A 59 3.37 -10.03 -6.76
N ASN A 60 2.28 -10.00 -7.49
CA ASN A 60 2.14 -10.72 -8.76
C ASN A 60 2.52 -9.87 -9.98
N GLU A 61 2.90 -8.61 -9.76
CA GLU A 61 3.25 -7.68 -10.83
C GLU A 61 4.65 -7.12 -10.60
N PRO A 62 5.70 -7.76 -11.14
CA PRO A 62 7.09 -7.27 -10.94
C PRO A 62 7.31 -5.82 -11.34
N ARG A 63 6.47 -5.26 -12.19
CA ARG A 63 6.56 -3.87 -12.61
C ARG A 63 6.35 -2.88 -11.45
N PHE A 64 5.71 -3.31 -10.36
CA PHE A 64 5.52 -2.49 -9.19
C PHE A 64 6.72 -2.50 -8.25
N TRP A 65 7.63 -3.43 -8.45
CA TRP A 65 8.81 -3.53 -7.60
C TRP A 65 9.82 -2.48 -8.04
N TYR A 66 10.35 -1.73 -7.11
CA TYR A 66 11.41 -0.82 -7.48
C TYR A 66 12.76 -1.52 -7.38
N GLN A 67 13.67 -1.04 -8.21
CA GLN A 67 15.01 -1.60 -8.28
C GLN A 67 15.84 -1.05 -7.12
N LEU A 68 16.49 -1.94 -6.44
CA LEU A 68 17.37 -1.59 -5.32
C LEU A 68 18.79 -1.38 -5.82
#